data_5a264e4c2d874dd2d662d60c4a8d5f8c
#
_entry.id   5a264e4c2d874dd2d662d60c4a8d5f8c
#
_cell.length_a   1.000
_cell.length_b   1.000
_cell.length_c   1.000
_cell.angle_alpha   90.00
_cell.angle_beta   90.00
_cell.angle_gamma   90.00
#
_symmetry.space_group_name_H-M   'P 1'
#
loop_
_entity.id
_entity.type
_entity.pdbx_description
1 polymer ?
#
loop_
_entity_poly.entity_id
_entity_poly.type
_entity_poly.pdbx_seq_one_letter_code
_entity_poly.pdbx_strand_id
1 'polypeptide(L)'
;GWTDPFWANVPVPDGEGSYVYQRLPYDDPRVQQYIAAYFPALQEHLRSKTINDGSGRSWLDIYTQHIADEPLDENKTSWEGLAHQVKQAAPDIRIIEAYRSSSYDPALIDILVPQLDEFAWEIYRTMPAGHSCWFYTCMYPRGNFANRYVTLPLIKTRLLHWINYKYGSPGYLHWG
;
A
#
# COMPACT_ATOMS: atom_id res chain seq x y z
N GLY A 1 -10.98 -7.90 1.84
CA GLY A 1 -12.23 -7.92 1.34
C GLY A 1 -12.53 -7.13 0.08
N TRP A 2 -13.22 -7.78 -0.81
CA TRP A 2 -13.66 -7.29 -2.12
C TRP A 2 -15.05 -6.61 -2.08
N THR A 3 -15.50 -6.20 -0.90
CA THR A 3 -16.84 -5.61 -0.72
C THR A 3 -16.75 -4.19 -0.22
N ASP A 4 -17.57 -3.30 -0.76
CA ASP A 4 -17.75 -1.95 -0.23
C ASP A 4 -18.81 -1.98 0.90
N PRO A 5 -18.62 -1.23 2.00
CA PRO A 5 -17.42 -0.44 2.32
C PRO A 5 -16.27 -1.28 2.87
N PHE A 6 -15.04 -0.73 2.84
CA PHE A 6 -13.95 -1.31 3.60
C PHE A 6 -14.21 -1.24 5.10
N TRP A 7 -13.76 -2.27 5.80
CA TRP A 7 -13.92 -2.43 7.24
C TRP A 7 -12.56 -2.46 7.91
N ALA A 8 -12.43 -1.73 9.00
CA ALA A 8 -11.23 -1.73 9.82
C ALA A 8 -11.41 -2.64 11.05
N ASN A 9 -10.39 -3.39 11.41
CA ASN A 9 -10.32 -4.09 12.69
C ASN A 9 -9.61 -3.18 13.69
N VAL A 10 -10.35 -2.64 14.63
CA VAL A 10 -9.80 -1.71 15.63
C VAL A 10 -9.97 -2.26 17.05
N PRO A 11 -8.98 -2.01 17.94
CA PRO A 11 -9.13 -2.33 19.34
C PRO A 11 -10.11 -1.36 20.01
N VAL A 12 -11.13 -1.90 20.65
CA VAL A 12 -12.14 -1.13 21.37
C VAL A 12 -12.07 -1.53 22.84
N PRO A 13 -12.07 -0.58 23.81
CA PRO A 13 -12.08 -0.90 25.23
C PRO A 13 -13.26 -1.81 25.58
N ASP A 14 -13.03 -2.85 26.37
CA ASP A 14 -14.04 -3.80 26.82
C ASP A 14 -14.79 -3.34 28.09
N GLY A 15 -14.35 -2.25 28.71
CA GLY A 15 -14.87 -1.74 29.98
C GLY A 15 -14.26 -2.39 31.23
N GLU A 16 -13.43 -3.41 31.05
CA GLU A 16 -12.76 -4.14 32.13
C GLU A 16 -11.24 -3.85 32.20
N GLY A 17 -10.80 -2.84 31.45
CA GLY A 17 -9.39 -2.42 31.39
C GLY A 17 -8.56 -3.15 30.33
N SER A 18 -9.21 -3.87 29.43
CA SER A 18 -8.61 -4.55 28.28
C SER A 18 -9.25 -4.08 26.96
N TYR A 19 -8.91 -4.73 25.85
CA TYR A 19 -9.39 -4.39 24.54
C TYR A 19 -9.89 -5.62 23.78
N VAL A 20 -10.98 -5.44 23.02
CA VAL A 20 -11.45 -6.43 22.06
C VAL A 20 -11.37 -5.85 20.65
N TYR A 21 -10.97 -6.67 19.66
CA TYR A 21 -10.98 -6.23 18.29
C TYR A 21 -12.39 -6.28 17.72
N GLN A 22 -12.86 -5.16 17.19
CA GLN A 22 -14.12 -5.05 16.48
C GLN A 22 -13.89 -4.69 15.03
N ARG A 23 -14.63 -5.35 14.15
CA ARG A 23 -14.66 -5.03 12.72
C ARG A 23 -15.73 -3.97 12.48
N LEU A 24 -15.29 -2.78 12.11
CA LEU A 24 -16.14 -1.57 11.97
C LEU A 24 -15.99 -0.97 10.58
N PRO A 25 -17.04 -0.34 10.01
CA PRO A 25 -16.94 0.36 8.75
C PRO A 25 -15.96 1.54 8.86
N TYR A 26 -15.36 1.92 7.74
CA TYR A 26 -14.29 2.94 7.68
C TYR A 26 -14.69 4.32 8.24
N ASP A 27 -15.97 4.65 8.22
CA ASP A 27 -16.56 5.91 8.68
C ASP A 27 -17.08 5.86 10.14
N ASP A 28 -16.93 4.71 10.82
CA ASP A 28 -17.27 4.61 12.24
C ASP A 28 -16.39 5.56 13.08
N PRO A 29 -16.95 6.37 13.99
CA PRO A 29 -16.15 7.28 14.82
C PRO A 29 -15.02 6.62 15.61
N ARG A 30 -15.18 5.34 15.98
CA ARG A 30 -14.14 4.59 16.71
C ARG A 30 -12.94 4.27 15.80
N VAL A 31 -13.16 4.04 14.51
CA VAL A 31 -12.09 3.90 13.52
C VAL A 31 -11.32 5.21 13.41
N GLN A 32 -12.02 6.32 13.27
CA GLN A 32 -11.41 7.66 13.21
C GLN A 32 -10.60 7.98 14.47
N GLN A 33 -11.14 7.70 15.66
CA GLN A 33 -10.44 7.89 16.93
C GLN A 33 -9.18 7.02 17.02
N TYR A 34 -9.27 5.76 16.59
CA TYR A 34 -8.12 4.87 16.58
C TYR A 34 -7.03 5.36 15.63
N ILE A 35 -7.37 5.74 14.40
CA ILE A 35 -6.42 6.27 13.42
C ILE A 35 -5.75 7.54 13.97
N ALA A 36 -6.54 8.48 14.51
CA ALA A 36 -6.05 9.74 15.06
C ALA A 36 -5.12 9.56 16.29
N ALA A 37 -5.27 8.48 17.04
CA ALA A 37 -4.38 8.17 18.16
C ALA A 37 -3.15 7.34 17.75
N TYR A 38 -3.36 6.31 16.95
CA TYR A 38 -2.33 5.32 16.62
C TYR A 38 -1.28 5.85 15.62
N PHE A 39 -1.71 6.44 14.50
CA PHE A 39 -0.79 6.79 13.44
C PHE A 39 0.20 7.91 13.78
N PRO A 40 -0.18 8.98 14.52
CA PRO A 40 0.82 9.96 15.00
C PRO A 40 1.85 9.32 15.93
N ALA A 41 1.42 8.45 16.84
CA ALA A 41 2.32 7.75 17.74
C ALA A 41 3.27 6.80 17.00
N LEU A 42 2.76 6.08 15.99
CA LEU A 42 3.56 5.23 15.11
C LEU A 42 4.59 6.06 14.33
N GLN A 43 4.18 7.16 13.72
CA GLN A 43 5.05 8.05 12.95
C GLN A 43 6.20 8.57 13.82
N GLU A 44 5.91 9.04 15.02
CA GLU A 44 6.92 9.54 15.94
C GLU A 44 7.84 8.41 16.43
N HIS A 45 7.29 7.25 16.73
CA HIS A 45 8.10 6.09 17.10
C HIS A 45 9.08 5.70 15.99
N LEU A 46 8.61 5.60 14.75
CA LEU A 46 9.45 5.27 13.59
C LEU A 46 10.52 6.34 13.34
N ARG A 47 10.17 7.62 13.49
CA ARG A 47 11.11 8.75 13.36
C ARG A 47 12.20 8.69 14.42
N SER A 48 11.87 8.30 15.65
CA SER A 48 12.82 8.21 16.76
C SER A 48 13.82 7.06 16.66
N LYS A 49 13.63 6.11 15.73
CA LYS A 49 14.49 4.93 15.56
C LYS A 49 15.40 5.08 14.35
N THR A 50 16.69 4.98 14.55
CA THR A 50 17.69 5.02 13.47
C THR A 50 17.94 3.63 12.92
N ILE A 51 18.10 3.54 11.60
CA ILE A 51 18.48 2.30 10.92
C ILE A 51 19.96 2.04 11.19
N ASN A 52 20.28 0.81 11.57
CA ASN A 52 21.68 0.45 11.88
C ASN A 52 22.46 0.05 10.60
N ASP A 53 22.52 0.97 9.62
CA ASP A 53 23.27 0.79 8.36
C ASP A 53 24.29 1.90 8.11
N GLY A 54 24.49 2.79 9.10
CA GLY A 54 25.39 3.94 8.99
C GLY A 54 24.86 5.09 8.14
N SER A 55 23.64 5.01 7.60
CA SER A 55 23.05 6.06 6.75
C SER A 55 22.52 7.26 7.53
N GLY A 56 22.25 7.10 8.82
CA GLY A 56 21.58 8.10 9.64
C GLY A 56 20.06 8.22 9.39
N ARG A 57 19.51 7.39 8.50
CA ARG A 57 18.06 7.37 8.21
C ARG A 57 17.28 6.82 9.40
N SER A 58 16.05 7.29 9.55
CA SER A 58 15.07 6.73 10.49
C SER A 58 14.32 5.53 9.90
N TRP A 59 13.66 4.76 10.74
CA TRP A 59 12.74 3.72 10.25
C TRP A 59 11.57 4.30 9.46
N LEU A 60 11.19 5.56 9.71
CA LEU A 60 10.14 6.25 8.95
C LEU A 60 10.53 6.42 7.47
N ASP A 61 11.82 6.61 7.17
CA ASP A 61 12.30 6.80 5.79
C ASP A 61 12.13 5.56 4.89
N ILE A 62 11.97 4.39 5.50
CA ILE A 62 11.77 3.13 4.78
C ILE A 62 10.41 2.47 5.04
N TYR A 63 9.66 2.96 6.04
CA TYR A 63 8.34 2.43 6.35
C TYR A 63 7.34 2.80 5.26
N THR A 64 6.48 1.84 4.95
CA THR A 64 5.32 2.05 4.06
C THR A 64 4.09 1.41 4.68
N GLN A 65 2.95 2.08 4.58
CA GLN A 65 1.66 1.63 5.09
C GLN A 65 0.78 1.15 3.94
N HIS A 66 0.30 -0.07 4.03
CA HIS A 66 -0.77 -0.60 3.20
C HIS A 66 -2.12 -0.34 3.89
N ILE A 67 -3.09 0.19 3.17
CA ILE A 67 -4.40 0.56 3.76
C ILE A 67 -5.38 -0.61 3.65
N ALA A 68 -5.58 -1.14 2.43
CA ALA A 68 -6.47 -2.26 2.19
C ALA A 68 -6.13 -2.91 0.83
N ASP A 69 -6.41 -4.21 0.72
CA ASP A 69 -5.99 -5.03 -0.41
C ASP A 69 -6.79 -4.72 -1.67
N GLU A 70 -6.08 -4.40 -2.74
CA GLU A 70 -6.56 -4.25 -4.13
C GLU A 70 -7.85 -3.40 -4.25
N PRO A 71 -7.85 -2.10 -3.90
CA PRO A 71 -9.04 -1.27 -4.09
C PRO A 71 -9.44 -1.21 -5.56
N LEU A 72 -10.73 -1.45 -5.80
CA LEU A 72 -11.40 -1.40 -7.10
C LEU A 72 -12.25 -0.12 -7.19
N ASP A 73 -12.80 0.16 -8.38
CA ASP A 73 -13.69 1.31 -8.56
C ASP A 73 -14.92 1.25 -7.64
N GLU A 74 -15.42 0.06 -7.33
CA GLU A 74 -16.61 -0.15 -6.50
C GLU A 74 -16.38 0.22 -5.03
N ASN A 75 -15.17 0.06 -4.49
CA ASN A 75 -14.85 0.32 -3.08
C ASN A 75 -13.84 1.47 -2.89
N LYS A 76 -13.55 2.19 -3.95
CA LYS A 76 -12.60 3.30 -3.97
C LYS A 76 -12.92 4.36 -2.91
N THR A 77 -14.19 4.75 -2.79
CA THR A 77 -14.62 5.81 -1.85
C THR A 77 -14.27 5.47 -0.41
N SER A 78 -14.50 4.24 0.03
CA SER A 78 -14.18 3.81 1.39
C SER A 78 -12.67 3.68 1.61
N TRP A 79 -11.92 3.25 0.58
CA TRP A 79 -10.46 3.22 0.62
C TRP A 79 -9.87 4.62 0.75
N GLU A 80 -10.32 5.56 -0.11
CA GLU A 80 -9.89 6.96 -0.05
C GLU A 80 -10.20 7.60 1.30
N GLY A 81 -11.36 7.30 1.87
CA GLY A 81 -11.73 7.76 3.21
C GLY A 81 -10.74 7.31 4.30
N LEU A 82 -10.31 6.05 4.28
CA LEU A 82 -9.27 5.56 5.20
C LEU A 82 -7.92 6.20 4.93
N ALA A 83 -7.49 6.27 3.67
CA ALA A 83 -6.21 6.86 3.28
C ALA A 83 -6.13 8.35 3.68
N HIS A 84 -7.19 9.11 3.48
CA HIS A 84 -7.29 10.51 3.94
C HIS A 84 -7.12 10.63 5.46
N GLN A 85 -7.79 9.78 6.24
CA GLN A 85 -7.66 9.79 7.69
C GLN A 85 -6.22 9.51 8.13
N VAL A 86 -5.55 8.54 7.49
CA VAL A 86 -4.15 8.23 7.79
C VAL A 86 -3.23 9.39 7.40
N LYS A 87 -3.39 9.97 6.20
CA LYS A 87 -2.59 11.12 5.75
C LYS A 87 -2.79 12.37 6.61
N GLN A 88 -4.01 12.60 7.10
CA GLN A 88 -4.26 13.70 8.06
C GLN A 88 -3.60 13.47 9.41
N ALA A 89 -3.64 12.23 9.92
CA ALA A 89 -3.08 11.89 11.22
C ALA A 89 -1.54 11.80 11.20
N ALA A 90 -0.97 11.30 10.12
CA ALA A 90 0.47 11.03 10.00
C ALA A 90 0.95 11.31 8.55
N PRO A 91 1.13 12.58 8.17
CA PRO A 91 1.40 12.96 6.78
C PRO A 91 2.72 12.45 6.22
N ASP A 92 3.69 12.12 7.05
CA ASP A 92 5.00 11.61 6.61
C ASP A 92 5.01 10.07 6.42
N ILE A 93 3.97 9.37 6.81
CA ILE A 93 3.81 7.95 6.51
C ILE A 93 3.48 7.79 5.02
N ARG A 94 4.33 7.05 4.32
CA ARG A 94 4.15 6.75 2.90
C ARG A 94 3.15 5.62 2.73
N ILE A 95 2.17 5.82 1.85
CA ILE A 95 1.17 4.80 1.51
C ILE A 95 1.61 4.06 0.25
N ILE A 96 1.68 2.73 0.36
CA ILE A 96 1.89 1.80 -0.76
C ILE A 96 0.61 1.02 -0.98
N GLU A 97 0.18 0.90 -2.25
CA GLU A 97 -1.07 0.21 -2.53
C GLU A 97 -1.04 -0.58 -3.83
N ALA A 98 -1.50 -1.84 -3.75
CA ALA A 98 -1.78 -2.68 -4.91
C ALA A 98 -3.11 -2.23 -5.54
N TYR A 99 -3.09 -1.10 -6.24
CA TYR A 99 -4.26 -0.34 -6.63
C TYR A 99 -4.78 -0.77 -8.00
N ARG A 100 -6.04 -1.15 -8.07
CA ARG A 100 -6.70 -1.67 -9.28
C ARG A 100 -7.85 -0.81 -9.80
N SER A 101 -8.12 0.34 -9.20
CA SER A 101 -9.09 1.28 -9.74
C SER A 101 -8.54 1.99 -10.99
N SER A 102 -9.43 2.38 -11.88
CA SER A 102 -9.10 3.07 -13.13
C SER A 102 -8.46 4.45 -12.96
N SER A 103 -8.61 5.05 -11.77
CA SER A 103 -8.04 6.35 -11.43
C SER A 103 -7.60 6.37 -9.97
N TYR A 104 -6.49 7.05 -9.66
CA TYR A 104 -5.99 7.23 -8.29
C TYR A 104 -5.72 8.69 -7.99
N ASP A 105 -5.75 9.04 -6.69
CA ASP A 105 -5.33 10.34 -6.20
C ASP A 105 -3.86 10.28 -5.76
N PRO A 106 -2.94 10.99 -6.45
CA PRO A 106 -1.53 11.01 -6.06
C PRO A 106 -1.28 11.65 -4.69
N ALA A 107 -2.22 12.42 -4.13
CA ALA A 107 -2.11 12.92 -2.75
C ALA A 107 -2.24 11.81 -1.70
N LEU A 108 -2.81 10.67 -2.06
CA LEU A 108 -3.08 9.54 -1.14
C LEU A 108 -2.12 8.38 -1.30
N ILE A 109 -1.52 8.18 -2.48
CA ILE A 109 -0.65 7.03 -2.77
C ILE A 109 0.73 7.51 -3.14
N ASP A 110 1.73 7.20 -2.32
CA ASP A 110 3.13 7.50 -2.59
C ASP A 110 3.79 6.45 -3.48
N ILE A 111 3.36 5.19 -3.34
CA ILE A 111 3.87 4.06 -4.12
C ILE A 111 2.69 3.30 -4.71
N LEU A 112 2.45 3.53 -5.99
CA LEU A 112 1.42 2.83 -6.75
C LEU A 112 1.95 1.49 -7.24
N VAL A 113 1.20 0.40 -7.03
CA VAL A 113 1.63 -0.95 -7.40
C VAL A 113 0.52 -1.65 -8.20
N PRO A 114 0.35 -1.36 -9.51
CA PRO A 114 -0.58 -2.09 -10.36
C PRO A 114 -0.13 -3.53 -10.61
N GLN A 115 -1.07 -4.40 -10.97
CA GLN A 115 -0.72 -5.71 -11.51
C GLN A 115 0.08 -5.54 -12.81
N LEU A 116 1.00 -6.45 -13.11
CA LEU A 116 1.94 -6.28 -14.22
C LEU A 116 1.29 -6.08 -15.59
N ASP A 117 0.14 -6.68 -15.85
CA ASP A 117 -0.63 -6.50 -17.08
C ASP A 117 -1.45 -5.21 -17.14
N GLU A 118 -1.62 -4.55 -15.99
CA GLU A 118 -2.25 -3.24 -15.83
C GLU A 118 -1.21 -2.11 -15.69
N PHE A 119 0.09 -2.44 -15.74
CA PHE A 119 1.18 -1.49 -15.61
C PHE A 119 1.22 -0.54 -16.80
N ALA A 120 0.73 0.68 -16.61
CA ALA A 120 0.66 1.71 -17.63
C ALA A 120 1.88 2.64 -17.55
N TRP A 121 2.78 2.52 -18.51
CA TRP A 121 3.98 3.35 -18.59
C TRP A 121 3.70 4.86 -18.60
N GLU A 122 2.60 5.27 -19.19
CA GLU A 122 2.15 6.66 -19.28
C GLU A 122 1.86 7.23 -17.90
N ILE A 123 1.20 6.46 -17.04
CA ILE A 123 0.94 6.85 -15.63
C ILE A 123 2.27 7.00 -14.89
N TYR A 124 3.16 6.03 -15.06
CA TYR A 124 4.47 6.04 -14.42
C TYR A 124 5.29 7.30 -14.74
N ARG A 125 5.30 7.72 -15.99
CA ARG A 125 6.06 8.90 -16.46
C ARG A 125 5.53 10.23 -15.92
N THR A 126 4.29 10.28 -15.49
CA THR A 126 3.60 11.50 -15.04
C THR A 126 3.44 11.56 -13.53
N MET A 127 3.99 10.61 -12.78
CA MET A 127 3.93 10.61 -11.32
C MET A 127 4.63 11.83 -10.74
N PRO A 128 4.08 12.44 -9.68
CA PRO A 128 4.71 13.55 -8.99
C PRO A 128 6.09 13.19 -8.42
N ALA A 129 6.94 14.19 -8.23
CA ALA A 129 8.23 14.00 -7.58
C ALA A 129 8.05 13.40 -6.16
N GLY A 130 8.88 12.43 -5.81
CA GLY A 130 8.79 11.70 -4.55
C GLY A 130 7.87 10.48 -4.57
N HIS A 131 7.05 10.31 -5.62
CA HIS A 131 6.23 9.12 -5.83
C HIS A 131 6.96 8.08 -6.68
N SER A 132 6.51 6.84 -6.59
CA SER A 132 7.04 5.77 -7.44
C SER A 132 5.95 4.79 -7.85
N CYS A 133 6.15 4.15 -9.00
CA CYS A 133 5.31 3.06 -9.46
C CYS A 133 6.13 1.78 -9.45
N TRP A 134 5.64 0.81 -8.70
CA TRP A 134 6.12 -0.56 -8.74
C TRP A 134 5.16 -1.38 -9.61
N PHE A 135 5.31 -2.68 -9.61
CA PHE A 135 4.29 -3.59 -10.12
C PHE A 135 4.28 -4.87 -9.28
N TYR A 136 3.18 -5.60 -9.35
CA TYR A 136 3.11 -6.89 -8.69
C TYR A 136 2.69 -8.01 -9.64
N THR A 137 3.00 -9.23 -9.24
CA THR A 137 2.46 -10.46 -9.79
C THR A 137 1.95 -11.35 -8.66
N CYS A 138 0.95 -12.18 -8.97
CA CYS A 138 0.41 -13.19 -8.08
C CYS A 138 0.09 -14.45 -8.90
N MET A 139 -1.05 -15.09 -8.70
CA MET A 139 -1.59 -16.07 -9.65
C MET A 139 -1.96 -15.45 -11.03
N TYR A 140 -1.84 -14.14 -11.16
CA TYR A 140 -1.94 -13.36 -12.38
C TYR A 140 -0.77 -12.35 -12.46
N PRO A 141 -0.47 -11.82 -13.66
CA PRO A 141 -1.00 -12.21 -14.97
C PRO A 141 -0.48 -13.58 -15.44
N ARG A 142 -1.22 -14.19 -16.36
CA ARG A 142 -0.87 -15.44 -17.03
C ARG A 142 -0.49 -15.23 -18.51
N GLY A 143 -0.26 -16.31 -19.22
CA GLY A 143 0.01 -16.27 -20.66
C GLY A 143 1.38 -15.68 -21.00
N ASN A 144 1.41 -14.60 -21.78
CA ASN A 144 2.66 -14.04 -22.29
C ASN A 144 3.42 -13.15 -21.31
N PHE A 145 2.81 -12.77 -20.19
CA PHE A 145 3.45 -11.94 -19.18
C PHE A 145 4.53 -12.69 -18.39
N ALA A 146 5.49 -11.93 -17.86
CA ALA A 146 6.44 -12.43 -16.89
C ALA A 146 5.75 -12.74 -15.56
N ASN A 147 6.14 -13.84 -14.91
CA ASN A 147 5.66 -14.20 -13.59
C ASN A 147 6.59 -15.27 -12.95
N ARG A 148 6.29 -15.71 -11.72
CA ARG A 148 7.12 -16.61 -10.91
C ARG A 148 6.48 -17.99 -10.67
N TYR A 149 5.76 -18.55 -11.63
CA TYR A 149 5.24 -19.90 -11.51
C TYR A 149 6.31 -20.95 -11.73
N VAL A 150 6.25 -22.01 -10.95
CA VAL A 150 7.11 -23.20 -11.11
C VAL A 150 6.98 -23.81 -12.52
N THR A 151 5.81 -23.72 -13.13
CA THR A 151 5.50 -24.24 -14.46
C THR A 151 5.95 -23.33 -15.61
N LEU A 152 6.40 -22.10 -15.32
CA LEU A 152 6.87 -21.18 -16.34
C LEU A 152 8.38 -21.41 -16.66
N PRO A 153 8.78 -21.13 -17.90
CA PRO A 153 10.21 -21.08 -18.22
C PRO A 153 10.95 -20.08 -17.34
N LEU A 154 12.12 -20.44 -16.83
CA LEU A 154 12.94 -19.59 -15.93
C LEU A 154 13.20 -18.18 -16.48
N ILE A 155 13.24 -18.02 -17.79
CA ILE A 155 13.40 -16.72 -18.44
C ILE A 155 12.28 -15.74 -18.02
N LYS A 156 11.05 -16.21 -17.80
CA LYS A 156 9.95 -15.35 -17.37
C LYS A 156 10.16 -14.77 -15.98
N THR A 157 10.73 -15.53 -15.07
CA THR A 157 11.12 -15.04 -13.74
C THR A 157 12.26 -14.00 -13.84
N ARG A 158 13.24 -14.25 -14.69
CA ARG A 158 14.36 -13.30 -14.89
C ARG A 158 13.90 -11.99 -15.52
N LEU A 159 12.91 -12.02 -16.42
CA LEU A 159 12.40 -10.83 -17.08
C LEU A 159 11.75 -9.81 -16.12
N LEU A 160 11.28 -10.24 -14.95
CA LEU A 160 10.69 -9.33 -13.96
C LEU A 160 11.64 -8.18 -13.59
N HIS A 161 12.90 -8.49 -13.27
CA HIS A 161 13.88 -7.45 -12.92
C HIS A 161 14.41 -6.67 -14.13
N TRP A 162 14.35 -7.25 -15.34
CA TRP A 162 14.60 -6.50 -16.56
C TRP A 162 13.51 -5.47 -16.84
N ILE A 163 12.25 -5.78 -16.49
CA ILE A 163 11.13 -4.83 -16.54
C ILE A 163 11.40 -3.67 -15.58
N ASN A 164 11.79 -3.94 -14.33
CA ASN A 164 12.19 -2.90 -13.38
C ASN A 164 13.25 -1.98 -14.00
N TYR A 165 14.33 -2.53 -14.51
CA TYR A 165 15.42 -1.78 -15.11
C TYR A 165 14.97 -0.96 -16.34
N LYS A 166 14.26 -1.60 -17.27
CA LYS A 166 13.80 -0.98 -18.52
C LYS A 166 12.91 0.23 -18.29
N TYR A 167 12.02 0.14 -17.33
CA TYR A 167 11.02 1.18 -17.03
C TYR A 167 11.41 2.07 -15.85
N GLY A 168 12.56 1.85 -15.22
CA GLY A 168 13.00 2.60 -14.05
C GLY A 168 12.12 2.39 -12.82
N SER A 169 11.34 1.30 -12.78
CA SER A 169 10.50 0.97 -11.63
C SER A 169 11.38 0.46 -10.47
N PRO A 170 11.37 1.11 -9.30
CA PRO A 170 12.31 0.76 -8.22
C PRO A 170 11.90 -0.47 -7.41
N GLY A 171 10.68 -0.99 -7.60
CA GLY A 171 10.17 -2.07 -6.79
C GLY A 171 9.31 -3.10 -7.54
N TYR A 172 9.15 -4.24 -6.88
CA TYR A 172 8.35 -5.37 -7.34
C TYR A 172 7.77 -6.09 -6.14
N LEU A 173 6.49 -6.42 -6.19
CA LEU A 173 5.81 -7.26 -5.19
C LEU A 173 5.38 -8.58 -5.80
N HIS A 174 5.29 -9.60 -4.96
CA HIS A 174 4.75 -10.91 -5.35
C HIS A 174 3.88 -11.46 -4.23
N TRP A 175 2.66 -11.86 -4.58
CA TRP A 175 1.73 -12.56 -3.72
C TRP A 175 1.71 -14.04 -4.06
N GLY A 176 1.90 -14.90 -3.07
CA GLY A 176 1.84 -16.37 -3.23
C GLY A 176 2.93 -17.13 -2.55
#